data_c90bd6a90ed34a2b4708ad60ec1603f0
#
_entry.id   c90bd6a90ed34a2b4708ad60ec1603f0
#
_cell.length_a   1.000
_cell.length_b   1.000
_cell.length_c   1.000
_cell.angle_alpha   90.00
_cell.angle_beta   90.00
_cell.angle_gamma   90.00
#
_symmetry.space_group_name_H-M   'P 1'
#
loop_
_entity.id
_entity.type
_entity.pdbx_description
1 polymer ?
#
loop_
_entity_poly.entity_id
_entity_poly.type
_entity_poly.pdbx_seq_one_letter_code
_entity_poly.pdbx_strand_id
1 'polypeptide(L)'
;EAKEERESSPRPVFRAKTVAATPREAPRPKLDHIMRLTDDVGIIQHAKFIVPDRRHGYCTDDNARALIAALMAQDMIADNKAVTSLSCTYISFLHHALNEETGRFRNFMGYDRRWLEETGSEDSHGRAIWGLGEAVALATSEDFRAAAGNLFENGLRALTNFTSPRAWAYALIGMHAYLRQFGGDSE
;
A
#
# COMPACT_ATOMS: atom_id res chain seq x y z
N GLU A 1 33.50 -47.24 40.69
CA GLU A 1 33.00 -46.44 39.56
C GLU A 1 31.48 -46.32 39.65
N ALA A 2 30.98 -45.24 40.24
CA ALA A 2 29.55 -44.96 40.32
C ALA A 2 29.15 -44.07 39.11
N LYS A 3 28.28 -44.62 38.27
CA LYS A 3 27.59 -43.81 37.21
C LYS A 3 26.50 -42.99 37.87
N GLU A 4 26.67 -41.67 37.94
CA GLU A 4 25.59 -40.74 38.23
C GLU A 4 24.60 -40.72 37.08
N GLU A 5 23.40 -41.23 37.31
CA GLU A 5 22.25 -41.03 36.46
C GLU A 5 21.76 -39.57 36.57
N ARG A 6 21.96 -38.78 35.53
CA ARG A 6 21.36 -37.46 35.42
C ARG A 6 19.85 -37.60 35.19
N GLU A 7 19.06 -37.37 36.23
CA GLU A 7 17.63 -37.17 36.14
C GLU A 7 17.32 -36.00 35.17
N SER A 8 16.69 -36.30 34.07
CA SER A 8 16.22 -35.30 33.14
C SER A 8 14.97 -34.60 33.69
N SER A 9 15.13 -33.35 34.09
CA SER A 9 13.98 -32.51 34.46
C SER A 9 12.97 -32.42 33.31
N PRO A 10 11.66 -32.62 33.61
CA PRO A 10 10.64 -32.54 32.57
C PRO A 10 10.56 -31.12 31.96
N ARG A 11 10.67 -31.04 30.65
CA ARG A 11 10.52 -29.77 29.93
C ARG A 11 9.14 -29.18 30.20
N PRO A 12 8.99 -27.87 30.47
CA PRO A 12 7.69 -27.25 30.67
C PRO A 12 6.87 -27.37 29.39
N VAL A 13 5.76 -28.08 29.47
CA VAL A 13 4.78 -28.15 28.39
C VAL A 13 4.05 -26.81 28.36
N PHE A 14 4.39 -25.95 27.39
CA PHE A 14 3.61 -24.75 27.11
C PHE A 14 2.22 -25.19 26.63
N ARG A 15 1.24 -25.24 27.53
CA ARG A 15 -0.16 -25.26 27.13
C ARG A 15 -0.48 -23.93 26.50
N ALA A 16 -0.61 -23.91 25.16
CA ALA A 16 -1.22 -22.79 24.47
C ALA A 16 -2.58 -22.54 25.13
N LYS A 17 -2.75 -21.40 25.79
CA LYS A 17 -4.07 -20.96 26.24
C LYS A 17 -4.87 -20.72 24.95
N THR A 18 -5.76 -21.65 24.61
CA THR A 18 -6.78 -21.40 23.62
C THR A 18 -7.62 -20.25 24.16
N VAL A 19 -7.40 -19.08 23.63
CA VAL A 19 -8.29 -17.94 23.87
C VAL A 19 -9.61 -18.37 23.24
N ALA A 20 -10.60 -18.68 24.09
CA ALA A 20 -11.96 -18.93 23.62
C ALA A 20 -12.33 -17.71 22.78
N ALA A 21 -12.41 -17.91 21.47
CA ALA A 21 -12.73 -16.86 20.53
C ALA A 21 -14.23 -16.55 20.69
N THR A 22 -14.56 -15.68 21.64
CA THR A 22 -15.78 -14.92 21.52
C THR A 22 -15.57 -14.05 20.29
N PRO A 23 -16.43 -14.12 19.26
CA PRO A 23 -16.31 -13.24 18.11
C PRO A 23 -16.34 -11.80 18.60
N ARG A 24 -15.18 -11.16 18.71
CA ARG A 24 -15.12 -9.72 18.94
C ARG A 24 -15.45 -9.08 17.60
N GLU A 25 -16.58 -8.40 17.56
CA GLU A 25 -16.89 -7.52 16.43
C GLU A 25 -15.70 -6.57 16.21
N ALA A 26 -15.14 -6.59 15.00
CA ALA A 26 -14.03 -5.72 14.68
C ALA A 26 -14.48 -4.25 14.80
N PRO A 27 -13.68 -3.38 15.41
CA PRO A 27 -14.04 -1.98 15.49
C PRO A 27 -14.15 -1.38 14.08
N ARG A 28 -15.12 -0.49 13.88
CA ARG A 28 -15.25 0.22 12.61
C ARG A 28 -13.97 1.00 12.29
N PRO A 29 -13.49 0.97 11.04
CA PRO A 29 -12.31 1.73 10.65
C PRO A 29 -12.53 3.23 10.82
N LYS A 30 -11.48 3.95 11.18
CA LYS A 30 -11.48 5.40 11.32
C LYS A 30 -10.36 5.97 10.47
N LEU A 31 -10.66 6.98 9.65
CA LEU A 31 -9.68 7.63 8.78
C LEU A 31 -9.01 8.86 9.41
N ASP A 32 -9.39 9.24 10.66
CA ASP A 32 -8.90 10.45 11.30
C ASP A 32 -7.38 10.61 11.27
N HIS A 33 -6.64 9.50 11.45
CA HIS A 33 -5.19 9.54 11.44
C HIS A 33 -4.63 9.71 10.03
N ILE A 34 -5.16 8.98 9.07
CA ILE A 34 -4.80 9.11 7.65
C ILE A 34 -5.07 10.53 7.18
N MET A 35 -6.26 11.07 7.45
CA MET A 35 -6.64 12.46 7.12
C MET A 35 -5.68 13.48 7.73
N ARG A 36 -5.24 13.25 8.98
CA ARG A 36 -4.30 14.16 9.67
C ARG A 36 -2.90 14.12 9.07
N LEU A 37 -2.48 12.97 8.54
CA LEU A 37 -1.17 12.78 7.89
C LEU A 37 -1.18 13.20 6.42
N THR A 38 -2.35 13.43 5.83
CA THR A 38 -2.50 13.78 4.41
C THR A 38 -2.71 15.27 4.25
N ASP A 39 -1.98 15.87 3.33
CA ASP A 39 -2.18 17.25 2.88
C ASP A 39 -2.54 17.27 1.37
N ASP A 40 -2.34 18.40 0.70
CA ASP A 40 -2.65 18.59 -0.72
C ASP A 40 -1.69 17.85 -1.68
N VAL A 41 -0.60 17.29 -1.17
CA VAL A 41 0.39 16.53 -1.96
C VAL A 41 0.18 15.03 -1.82
N GLY A 42 0.02 14.54 -0.58
CA GLY A 42 -0.06 13.12 -0.30
C GLY A 42 0.02 12.84 1.20
N ILE A 43 0.23 11.57 1.55
CA ILE A 43 0.44 11.19 2.95
C ILE A 43 1.89 11.40 3.36
N ILE A 44 2.10 12.10 4.48
CA ILE A 44 3.43 12.33 5.09
C ILE A 44 3.93 11.03 5.70
N GLN A 45 5.18 10.64 5.39
CA GLN A 45 5.76 9.34 5.74
C GLN A 45 5.76 9.03 7.25
N HIS A 46 5.97 10.04 8.08
CA HIS A 46 6.18 9.85 9.52
C HIS A 46 5.34 10.80 10.36
N ALA A 47 5.02 10.32 11.55
CA ALA A 47 4.39 11.12 12.59
C ALA A 47 5.11 10.90 13.93
N LYS A 48 5.10 11.93 14.76
CA LYS A 48 5.41 11.80 16.18
C LYS A 48 4.08 11.74 16.93
N PHE A 49 3.66 10.56 17.32
CA PHE A 49 2.30 10.26 17.77
C PHE A 49 1.26 10.64 16.72
N ILE A 50 0.48 11.66 16.95
CA ILE A 50 -0.57 12.16 16.04
C ILE A 50 -0.13 13.37 15.21
N VAL A 51 1.10 13.86 15.38
CA VAL A 51 1.61 15.06 14.71
C VAL A 51 2.47 14.66 13.51
N PRO A 52 2.12 15.08 12.27
CA PRO A 52 2.91 14.80 11.08
C PRO A 52 4.34 15.33 11.19
N ASP A 53 5.33 14.52 10.89
CA ASP A 53 6.74 14.93 10.86
C ASP A 53 7.16 15.32 9.45
N ARG A 54 7.04 16.60 9.15
CA ARG A 54 7.29 17.17 7.82
C ARG A 54 8.75 17.07 7.34
N ARG A 55 9.69 16.71 8.22
CA ARG A 55 11.10 16.57 7.83
C ARG A 55 11.33 15.43 6.83
N HIS A 56 10.42 14.45 6.79
CA HIS A 56 10.57 13.26 5.97
C HIS A 56 9.85 13.35 4.61
N GLY A 57 8.94 14.29 4.43
CA GLY A 57 8.19 14.44 3.18
C GLY A 57 7.28 13.25 2.88
N TYR A 58 7.26 12.82 1.63
CA TYR A 58 6.32 11.85 1.09
C TYR A 58 7.04 10.71 0.39
N CYS A 59 6.38 9.56 0.22
CA CYS A 59 6.86 8.52 -0.68
C CYS A 59 5.73 7.81 -1.43
N THR A 60 6.07 7.27 -2.59
CA THR A 60 5.17 6.51 -3.46
C THR A 60 4.62 5.27 -2.76
N ASP A 61 5.45 4.57 -2.03
CA ASP A 61 5.10 3.38 -1.25
C ASP A 61 3.95 3.65 -0.27
N ASP A 62 4.04 4.72 0.53
CA ASP A 62 3.00 5.07 1.50
C ASP A 62 1.72 5.58 0.82
N ASN A 63 1.84 6.38 -0.24
CA ASN A 63 0.68 6.87 -1.00
C ASN A 63 -0.07 5.72 -1.68
N ALA A 64 0.63 4.74 -2.24
CA ALA A 64 0.01 3.55 -2.83
C ALA A 64 -0.78 2.74 -1.78
N ARG A 65 -0.21 2.52 -0.59
CA ARG A 65 -0.90 1.80 0.50
C ARG A 65 -2.05 2.62 1.10
N ALA A 66 -1.90 3.92 1.18
CA ALA A 66 -2.96 4.81 1.64
C ALA A 66 -4.13 4.84 0.67
N LEU A 67 -3.87 4.77 -0.65
CA LEU A 67 -4.87 4.62 -1.69
C LEU A 67 -5.70 3.34 -1.49
N ILE A 68 -5.03 2.18 -1.30
CA ILE A 68 -5.70 0.92 -1.01
C ILE A 68 -6.58 1.04 0.24
N ALA A 69 -6.02 1.57 1.34
CA ALA A 69 -6.75 1.70 2.59
C ALA A 69 -7.98 2.61 2.48
N ALA A 70 -7.88 3.72 1.74
CA ALA A 70 -9.00 4.63 1.50
C ALA A 70 -10.11 3.94 0.69
N LEU A 71 -9.76 3.27 -0.39
CA LEU A 71 -10.74 2.57 -1.24
C LEU A 71 -11.40 1.40 -0.53
N MET A 72 -10.66 0.62 0.25
CA MET A 72 -11.24 -0.46 1.08
C MET A 72 -12.19 0.05 2.16
N ALA A 73 -11.98 1.28 2.63
CA ALA A 73 -12.84 1.88 3.65
C ALA A 73 -14.14 2.48 3.11
N GLN A 74 -14.29 2.64 1.78
CA GLN A 74 -15.42 3.36 1.18
C GLN A 74 -16.79 2.81 1.59
N ASP A 75 -16.94 1.49 1.71
CA ASP A 75 -18.21 0.85 2.10
C ASP A 75 -18.43 0.81 3.62
N MET A 76 -17.41 1.14 4.39
CA MET A 76 -17.42 1.08 5.86
C MET A 76 -17.62 2.44 6.51
N ILE A 77 -17.44 3.52 5.75
CA ILE A 77 -17.45 4.91 6.22
C ILE A 77 -18.58 5.66 5.57
N ALA A 78 -19.39 6.35 6.38
CA ALA A 78 -20.52 7.13 5.86
C ALA A 78 -20.09 8.37 5.05
N ASP A 79 -18.88 8.90 5.27
CA ASP A 79 -18.35 10.07 4.57
C ASP A 79 -17.56 9.67 3.31
N ASN A 80 -18.29 9.35 2.25
CA ASN A 80 -17.69 9.03 0.96
C ASN A 80 -16.92 10.21 0.34
N LYS A 81 -17.19 11.45 0.73
CA LYS A 81 -16.46 12.63 0.22
C LYS A 81 -15.03 12.64 0.73
N ALA A 82 -14.81 12.29 2.00
CA ALA A 82 -13.46 12.19 2.55
C ALA A 82 -12.65 11.09 1.83
N VAL A 83 -13.26 9.92 1.62
CA VAL A 83 -12.62 8.80 0.88
C VAL A 83 -12.26 9.22 -0.54
N THR A 84 -13.19 9.85 -1.27
CA THR A 84 -12.95 10.32 -2.64
C THR A 84 -11.81 11.35 -2.67
N SER A 85 -11.81 12.31 -1.76
CA SER A 85 -10.77 13.33 -1.68
C SER A 85 -9.39 12.72 -1.43
N LEU A 86 -9.29 11.81 -0.45
CA LEU A 86 -8.04 11.11 -0.14
C LEU A 86 -7.55 10.29 -1.34
N SER A 87 -8.44 9.52 -1.97
CA SER A 87 -8.10 8.69 -3.12
C SER A 87 -7.61 9.53 -4.31
N CYS A 88 -8.26 10.67 -4.58
CA CYS A 88 -7.79 11.62 -5.60
C CYS A 88 -6.41 12.20 -5.29
N THR A 89 -6.14 12.52 -4.03
CA THR A 89 -4.81 13.01 -3.62
C THR A 89 -3.74 11.96 -3.87
N TYR A 90 -3.98 10.71 -3.46
CA TYR A 90 -3.00 9.64 -3.60
C TYR A 90 -2.75 9.23 -5.05
N ILE A 91 -3.79 9.15 -5.88
CA ILE A 91 -3.60 8.84 -7.30
C ILE A 91 -2.90 9.99 -8.03
N SER A 92 -3.16 11.24 -7.65
CA SER A 92 -2.43 12.40 -8.17
C SER A 92 -0.95 12.35 -7.81
N PHE A 93 -0.62 11.91 -6.60
CA PHE A 93 0.77 11.70 -6.20
C PHE A 93 1.43 10.61 -7.07
N LEU A 94 0.77 9.46 -7.26
CA LEU A 94 1.28 8.37 -8.09
C LEU A 94 1.47 8.81 -9.54
N HIS A 95 0.54 9.60 -10.09
CA HIS A 95 0.68 10.18 -11.42
C HIS A 95 1.92 11.06 -11.54
N HIS A 96 2.15 11.94 -10.56
CA HIS A 96 3.35 12.79 -10.53
C HIS A 96 4.65 12.00 -10.28
N ALA A 97 4.57 10.85 -9.60
CA ALA A 97 5.71 9.98 -9.36
C ALA A 97 6.15 9.20 -10.61
N LEU A 98 5.23 8.93 -11.54
CA LEU A 98 5.53 8.17 -12.74
C LEU A 98 6.44 8.98 -13.68
N ASN A 99 7.56 8.39 -14.07
CA ASN A 99 8.35 8.86 -15.19
C ASN A 99 7.85 8.15 -16.45
N GLU A 100 7.15 8.86 -17.31
CA GLU A 100 6.51 8.31 -18.52
C GLU A 100 7.51 7.74 -19.53
N GLU A 101 8.73 8.27 -19.59
CA GLU A 101 9.76 7.79 -20.50
C GLU A 101 10.25 6.39 -20.14
N THR A 102 10.42 6.15 -18.84
CA THR A 102 10.97 4.88 -18.32
C THR A 102 9.93 3.91 -17.81
N GLY A 103 8.69 4.37 -17.58
CA GLY A 103 7.65 3.62 -16.88
C GLY A 103 7.94 3.38 -15.39
N ARG A 104 8.98 4.02 -14.81
CA ARG A 104 9.38 3.84 -13.40
C ARG A 104 8.76 4.91 -12.51
N PHE A 105 8.34 4.52 -11.32
CA PHE A 105 7.94 5.47 -10.29
C PHE A 105 9.17 5.95 -9.52
N ARG A 106 9.26 7.26 -9.26
CA ARG A 106 10.10 7.83 -8.22
C ARG A 106 9.52 7.44 -6.86
N ASN A 107 10.32 7.37 -5.81
CA ASN A 107 9.78 7.03 -4.49
C ASN A 107 9.73 8.22 -3.55
N PHE A 108 10.84 8.90 -3.29
CA PHE A 108 10.93 9.90 -2.25
C PHE A 108 10.78 11.32 -2.76
N MET A 109 9.87 12.07 -2.13
CA MET A 109 9.69 13.50 -2.34
C MET A 109 9.90 14.26 -1.02
N GLY A 110 10.71 15.29 -1.04
CA GLY A 110 10.89 16.21 0.09
C GLY A 110 9.60 16.98 0.40
N TYR A 111 9.50 17.53 1.62
CA TYR A 111 8.37 18.39 1.98
C TYR A 111 8.33 19.70 1.15
N ASP A 112 9.44 20.06 0.53
CA ASP A 112 9.55 21.15 -0.45
C ASP A 112 9.05 20.78 -1.86
N ARG A 113 8.43 19.59 -1.99
CA ARG A 113 7.83 19.04 -3.22
C ARG A 113 8.85 18.74 -4.33
N ARG A 114 10.12 18.52 -4.00
CA ARG A 114 11.16 18.09 -4.94
C ARG A 114 11.39 16.59 -4.81
N TRP A 115 11.50 15.93 -5.95
CA TRP A 115 11.94 14.54 -5.98
C TRP A 115 13.37 14.44 -5.51
N LEU A 116 13.66 13.46 -4.66
CA LEU A 116 15.00 13.21 -4.11
C LEU A 116 15.77 12.18 -4.94
N GLU A 117 15.10 11.56 -5.90
CA GLU A 117 15.67 10.56 -6.80
C GLU A 117 14.93 10.54 -8.13
N GLU A 118 15.61 10.11 -9.20
CA GLU A 118 15.00 9.96 -10.52
C GLU A 118 14.27 8.63 -10.69
N THR A 119 14.66 7.60 -9.93
CA THR A 119 14.09 6.26 -10.00
C THR A 119 14.02 5.65 -8.61
N GLY A 120 12.83 5.28 -8.18
CA GLY A 120 12.60 4.59 -6.93
C GLY A 120 13.02 3.11 -6.98
N SER A 121 12.96 2.45 -5.82
CA SER A 121 13.26 1.02 -5.71
C SER A 121 12.26 0.16 -6.48
N GLU A 122 12.64 -1.07 -6.81
CA GLU A 122 11.70 -2.05 -7.37
C GLU A 122 10.53 -2.32 -6.42
N ASP A 123 10.79 -2.26 -5.11
CA ASP A 123 9.82 -2.49 -4.05
C ASP A 123 8.73 -1.42 -4.02
N SER A 124 9.11 -0.13 -4.05
CA SER A 124 8.16 0.99 -4.11
C SER A 124 7.35 0.96 -5.40
N HIS A 125 7.98 0.62 -6.51
CA HIS A 125 7.31 0.45 -7.79
C HIS A 125 6.27 -0.69 -7.76
N GLY A 126 6.65 -1.86 -7.25
CA GLY A 126 5.72 -2.98 -7.09
C GLY A 126 4.50 -2.64 -6.24
N ARG A 127 4.69 -1.83 -5.18
CA ARG A 127 3.58 -1.34 -4.36
C ARG A 127 2.70 -0.32 -5.09
N ALA A 128 3.28 0.52 -5.95
CA ALA A 128 2.50 1.42 -6.80
C ALA A 128 1.60 0.60 -7.75
N ILE A 129 2.14 -0.43 -8.40
CA ILE A 129 1.36 -1.35 -9.25
C ILE A 129 0.25 -2.03 -8.45
N TRP A 130 0.54 -2.51 -7.23
CA TRP A 130 -0.50 -3.05 -6.36
C TRP A 130 -1.60 -2.03 -6.06
N GLY A 131 -1.22 -0.82 -5.62
CA GLY A 131 -2.18 0.25 -5.31
C GLY A 131 -3.07 0.63 -6.48
N LEU A 132 -2.48 0.74 -7.67
CA LEU A 132 -3.20 1.07 -8.90
C LEU A 132 -4.11 -0.07 -9.37
N GLY A 133 -3.68 -1.32 -9.28
CA GLY A 133 -4.53 -2.48 -9.59
C GLY A 133 -5.74 -2.58 -8.67
N GLU A 134 -5.57 -2.36 -7.36
CA GLU A 134 -6.70 -2.28 -6.42
C GLU A 134 -7.59 -1.06 -6.70
N ALA A 135 -7.01 0.06 -7.12
CA ALA A 135 -7.79 1.23 -7.51
C ALA A 135 -8.69 0.95 -8.71
N VAL A 136 -8.20 0.23 -9.71
CA VAL A 136 -9.01 -0.23 -10.84
C VAL A 136 -10.16 -1.14 -10.37
N ALA A 137 -9.88 -2.09 -9.50
CA ALA A 137 -10.87 -3.06 -9.02
C ALA A 137 -11.95 -2.44 -8.11
N LEU A 138 -11.57 -1.49 -7.26
CA LEU A 138 -12.43 -0.94 -6.21
C LEU A 138 -13.09 0.39 -6.57
N ALA A 139 -12.64 1.06 -7.65
CA ALA A 139 -13.18 2.37 -8.04
C ALA A 139 -14.67 2.28 -8.42
N THR A 140 -15.46 3.19 -7.86
CA THR A 140 -16.87 3.37 -8.20
C THR A 140 -17.08 4.35 -9.36
N SER A 141 -16.11 5.24 -9.63
CA SER A 141 -16.12 6.20 -10.72
C SER A 141 -15.33 5.65 -11.91
N GLU A 142 -15.93 5.69 -13.11
CA GLU A 142 -15.25 5.26 -14.34
C GLU A 142 -14.05 6.15 -14.67
N ASP A 143 -14.15 7.47 -14.50
CA ASP A 143 -13.04 8.39 -14.73
C ASP A 143 -11.83 8.07 -13.82
N PHE A 144 -12.11 7.75 -12.55
CA PHE A 144 -11.07 7.38 -11.59
C PHE A 144 -10.45 6.04 -11.97
N ARG A 145 -11.27 5.05 -12.38
CA ARG A 145 -10.82 3.74 -12.86
C ARG A 145 -9.93 3.87 -14.08
N ALA A 146 -10.36 4.68 -15.07
CA ALA A 146 -9.58 4.92 -16.28
C ALA A 146 -8.21 5.58 -15.97
N ALA A 147 -8.17 6.56 -15.06
CA ALA A 147 -6.93 7.17 -14.63
C ALA A 147 -6.00 6.16 -13.95
N ALA A 148 -6.53 5.33 -13.05
CA ALA A 148 -5.76 4.29 -12.38
C ALA A 148 -5.24 3.23 -13.36
N GLY A 149 -6.08 2.80 -14.31
CA GLY A 149 -5.72 1.83 -15.36
C GLY A 149 -4.60 2.35 -16.25
N ASN A 150 -4.68 3.59 -16.70
CA ASN A 150 -3.62 4.20 -17.51
C ASN A 150 -2.27 4.22 -16.79
N LEU A 151 -2.26 4.62 -15.51
CA LEU A 151 -1.04 4.61 -14.72
C LEU A 151 -0.50 3.18 -14.47
N PHE A 152 -1.40 2.24 -14.24
CA PHE A 152 -1.08 0.83 -14.04
C PHE A 152 -0.37 0.26 -15.28
N GLU A 153 -0.98 0.39 -16.46
CA GLU A 153 -0.44 -0.10 -17.73
C GLU A 153 0.91 0.54 -18.08
N ASN A 154 1.05 1.85 -17.87
CA ASN A 154 2.32 2.54 -18.06
C ASN A 154 3.42 2.03 -17.11
N GLY A 155 3.07 1.71 -15.88
CA GLY A 155 4.02 1.17 -14.89
C GLY A 155 4.41 -0.29 -15.15
N LEU A 156 3.56 -1.11 -15.78
CA LEU A 156 3.85 -2.52 -16.06
C LEU A 156 5.11 -2.74 -16.90
N ARG A 157 5.40 -1.84 -17.83
CA ARG A 157 6.54 -1.96 -18.76
C ARG A 157 7.88 -2.15 -18.05
N ALA A 158 8.05 -1.56 -16.88
CA ALA A 158 9.31 -1.62 -16.14
C ALA A 158 9.53 -2.96 -15.41
N LEU A 159 8.48 -3.75 -15.18
CA LEU A 159 8.54 -4.98 -14.38
C LEU A 159 9.39 -6.08 -15.01
N THR A 160 9.53 -6.08 -16.33
CA THR A 160 10.33 -7.07 -17.07
C THR A 160 11.81 -7.05 -16.69
N ASN A 161 12.29 -5.92 -16.14
CA ASN A 161 13.68 -5.73 -15.73
C ASN A 161 13.88 -5.94 -14.21
N PHE A 162 12.84 -6.31 -13.47
CA PHE A 162 12.93 -6.45 -12.02
C PHE A 162 13.54 -7.79 -11.62
N THR A 163 14.26 -7.76 -10.51
CA THR A 163 14.92 -8.92 -9.93
C THR A 163 14.45 -9.25 -8.52
N SER A 164 13.76 -8.33 -7.86
CA SER A 164 13.25 -8.51 -6.49
C SER A 164 11.99 -9.39 -6.46
N PRO A 165 12.03 -10.58 -5.82
CA PRO A 165 10.84 -11.42 -5.67
C PRO A 165 9.70 -10.73 -4.91
N ARG A 166 10.04 -9.82 -4.01
CA ARG A 166 9.04 -9.05 -3.26
C ARG A 166 8.32 -8.03 -4.15
N ALA A 167 9.05 -7.37 -5.04
CA ALA A 167 8.46 -6.47 -6.03
C ALA A 167 7.54 -7.23 -6.99
N TRP A 168 7.95 -8.41 -7.45
CA TRP A 168 7.09 -9.28 -8.26
C TRP A 168 5.82 -9.70 -7.52
N ALA A 169 5.93 -10.04 -6.23
CA ALA A 169 4.75 -10.42 -5.44
C ALA A 169 3.73 -9.28 -5.36
N TYR A 170 4.17 -8.04 -5.10
CA TYR A 170 3.28 -6.89 -5.10
C TYR A 170 2.66 -6.64 -6.48
N ALA A 171 3.46 -6.70 -7.53
CA ALA A 171 2.98 -6.52 -8.89
C ALA A 171 1.92 -7.58 -9.27
N LEU A 172 2.14 -8.86 -8.92
CA LEU A 172 1.18 -9.94 -9.16
C LEU A 172 -0.15 -9.72 -8.41
N ILE A 173 -0.11 -9.20 -7.19
CA ILE A 173 -1.34 -8.85 -6.46
C ILE A 173 -2.08 -7.74 -7.21
N GLY A 174 -1.38 -6.72 -7.69
CA GLY A 174 -1.96 -5.64 -8.49
C GLY A 174 -2.56 -6.13 -9.82
N MET A 175 -1.84 -6.98 -10.53
CA MET A 175 -2.34 -7.60 -11.77
C MET A 175 -3.58 -8.45 -11.52
N HIS A 176 -3.60 -9.23 -10.45
CA HIS A 176 -4.78 -9.99 -10.06
C HIS A 176 -5.98 -9.09 -9.78
N ALA A 177 -5.77 -7.97 -9.06
CA ALA A 177 -6.82 -7.01 -8.79
C ALA A 177 -7.37 -6.37 -10.07
N TYR A 178 -6.49 -5.94 -10.98
CA TYR A 178 -6.83 -5.39 -12.29
C TYR A 178 -7.68 -6.38 -13.10
N LEU A 179 -7.25 -7.64 -13.19
CA LEU A 179 -7.94 -8.68 -13.98
C LEU A 179 -9.30 -9.08 -13.40
N ARG A 180 -9.57 -8.80 -12.12
CA ARG A 180 -10.93 -8.98 -11.56
C ARG A 180 -11.94 -8.04 -12.22
N GLN A 181 -11.50 -6.87 -12.66
CA GLN A 181 -12.33 -5.88 -13.35
C GLN A 181 -12.35 -6.11 -14.88
N PHE A 182 -11.20 -6.44 -15.45
CA PHE A 182 -11.00 -6.63 -16.88
C PHE A 182 -10.68 -8.10 -17.22
N GLY A 183 -11.51 -9.02 -16.71
CA GLY A 183 -11.36 -10.46 -16.99
C GLY A 183 -11.51 -10.76 -18.47
N GLY A 184 -10.42 -11.15 -19.12
CA GLY A 184 -10.36 -11.39 -20.57
C GLY A 184 -9.37 -10.48 -21.30
N ASP A 185 -8.77 -9.52 -20.62
CA ASP A 185 -7.63 -8.77 -21.15
C ASP A 185 -6.45 -9.72 -21.34
N SER A 186 -5.89 -9.74 -22.53
CA SER A 186 -4.87 -10.69 -22.98
C SER A 186 -3.50 -10.03 -23.25
N GLU A 187 -3.34 -8.75 -22.92
CA GLU A 187 -2.07 -8.02 -23.08
C GLU A 187 -1.10 -8.16 -21.92
#